data_bc467b149f91a4f6d969e6bc1791e82d
#
_entry.id   bc467b149f91a4f6d969e6bc1791e82d
#
_cell.length_a   1.000
_cell.length_b   1.000
_cell.length_c   1.000
_cell.angle_alpha   90.00
_cell.angle_beta   90.00
_cell.angle_gamma   90.00
#
_symmetry.space_group_name_H-M   'P 1'
#
loop_
_entity.id
_entity.type
_entity.pdbx_description
1 polymer ?
#
loop_
_entity_poly.entity_id
_entity_poly.type
_entity_poly.pdbx_seq_one_letter_code
_entity_poly.pdbx_strand_id
1 'polypeptide(L)'
;MKFGGAVLGGGLFAGCSQRDSTATQTETATQTATPTATETATPEDTSYTVTMAPAGDVAFDAVPETWMAYYSNYGDMGIALGKLDSLEALVYREGWPLQFYDTLPGVDVSFDGVRQLSSGTFDKEVFYELDADVHLLDPHFVSLKHDGFSAADFDEIASNVGPVVGNYIRRHGQDWHDYEYYSLYEAFEKVADVFHERERYEGIRTVHDTLIADIQAKLPPESERPEIGLISSFSDFSEGSLDAYPIGAGNGKKQYQDLGIVDGFGPHIDGSYASWDYEQLLEADPDILVFPYGFASLSHSEFETRMEQLRDHPLGQQLTAVQNDRLYRGGTSYQGPIINLIQTEIVAKQFYPEQFGAWDGIETLHDEDAQLFDHQRVADIITGAES
;
A
#
# COMPACT_ATOMS: atom_id res chain seq x y z
N MET A 1 13.62 32.60 50.59
CA MET A 1 12.80 33.06 51.70
C MET A 1 11.69 32.03 51.85
N LYS A 2 11.82 31.01 52.72
CA LYS A 2 11.36 30.98 54.14
C LYS A 2 9.85 31.34 54.23
N PHE A 3 8.93 30.56 54.73
CA PHE A 3 8.71 29.61 55.84
C PHE A 3 7.41 28.86 55.52
N GLY A 4 7.01 27.67 55.82
CA GLY A 4 7.23 26.91 57.09
C GLY A 4 5.92 26.79 57.85
N GLY A 5 5.52 25.56 58.20
CA GLY A 5 4.49 25.41 59.24
C GLY A 5 3.76 24.04 59.18
N ALA A 6 4.28 23.06 59.86
CA ALA A 6 3.59 21.85 60.31
C ALA A 6 2.94 22.07 61.68
N VAL A 7 1.82 21.40 62.02
CA VAL A 7 1.47 21.01 63.38
C VAL A 7 0.72 19.66 63.39
N LEU A 8 1.25 18.80 64.22
CA LEU A 8 0.80 17.49 64.72
C LEU A 8 -0.23 17.63 65.86
N GLY A 9 -0.99 16.58 66.12
CA GLY A 9 -1.67 16.28 67.39
C GLY A 9 -2.75 15.23 67.15
N GLY A 10 -2.73 14.00 67.48
CA GLY A 10 -2.22 13.29 68.67
C GLY A 10 -3.33 13.13 69.71
N GLY A 11 -3.88 11.92 69.92
CA GLY A 11 -4.80 11.65 71.02
C GLY A 11 -5.40 10.23 70.99
N LEU A 12 -4.69 9.29 71.57
CA LEU A 12 -5.18 7.99 72.06
C LEU A 12 -5.95 8.15 73.40
N PHE A 13 -7.05 7.41 73.55
CA PHE A 13 -7.40 6.86 74.89
C PHE A 13 -8.21 5.57 74.70
N ALA A 14 -7.73 4.55 75.34
CA ALA A 14 -8.36 3.27 75.60
C ALA A 14 -9.18 3.32 76.87
N GLY A 15 -10.21 2.50 76.99
CA GLY A 15 -10.94 2.26 78.22
C GLY A 15 -11.90 1.11 78.11
N CYS A 16 -11.57 0.02 78.80
CA CYS A 16 -12.32 -1.24 78.97
C CYS A 16 -13.50 -1.15 79.93
N SER A 17 -14.42 -2.07 79.74
CA SER A 17 -15.07 -3.01 80.67
C SER A 17 -16.58 -2.81 80.97
N GLN A 18 -17.25 -3.82 80.69
CA GLN A 18 -17.91 -4.91 81.49
C GLN A 18 -19.44 -4.81 81.64
N ARG A 19 -20.08 -5.88 81.16
CA ARG A 19 -21.24 -6.68 81.57
C ARG A 19 -22.45 -5.93 82.26
N ASP A 20 -23.66 -6.15 81.69
CA ASP A 20 -24.55 -7.22 82.13
C ASP A 20 -25.83 -7.34 81.29
N SER A 21 -26.39 -8.55 81.35
CA SER A 21 -27.52 -9.15 80.67
C SER A 21 -28.86 -8.46 80.94
N THR A 22 -29.78 -8.42 79.99
CA THR A 22 -31.10 -9.08 80.09
C THR A 22 -31.97 -8.84 78.86
N ALA A 23 -32.40 -9.92 78.28
CA ALA A 23 -33.62 -10.33 77.58
C ALA A 23 -34.50 -9.37 76.73
N THR A 24 -34.70 -9.82 75.50
CA THR A 24 -35.98 -9.96 74.75
C THR A 24 -36.73 -8.73 74.29
N GLN A 25 -36.70 -8.52 72.99
CA GLN A 25 -37.88 -8.53 72.12
C GLN A 25 -37.45 -8.48 70.65
N THR A 26 -38.03 -9.40 69.90
CA THR A 26 -37.91 -9.52 68.45
C THR A 26 -38.78 -8.47 67.80
N GLU A 27 -38.15 -7.50 67.07
CA GLU A 27 -38.83 -6.76 66.03
C GLU A 27 -38.06 -6.97 64.73
N THR A 28 -38.75 -7.61 63.79
CA THR A 28 -38.31 -7.82 62.42
C THR A 28 -38.38 -6.52 61.65
N ALA A 29 -37.26 -5.81 61.56
CA ALA A 29 -37.15 -4.67 60.67
C ALA A 29 -36.84 -5.17 59.28
N THR A 30 -37.80 -5.09 58.36
CA THR A 30 -37.63 -5.29 56.92
C THR A 30 -36.73 -4.18 56.39
N GLN A 31 -35.49 -4.52 56.11
CA GLN A 31 -34.58 -3.61 55.41
C GLN A 31 -35.04 -3.55 53.94
N THR A 32 -35.60 -2.44 53.55
CA THR A 32 -35.82 -2.07 52.16
C THR A 32 -34.41 -1.85 51.52
N ALA A 33 -34.05 -2.79 50.63
CA ALA A 33 -32.81 -2.61 49.83
C ALA A 33 -32.95 -1.37 48.96
N THR A 34 -32.12 -0.40 49.20
CA THR A 34 -31.91 0.76 48.29
C THR A 34 -31.38 0.20 46.99
N PRO A 35 -31.95 0.50 45.81
CA PRO A 35 -31.35 0.06 44.54
C PRO A 35 -30.00 0.70 44.41
N THR A 36 -28.95 -0.09 44.32
CA THR A 36 -27.63 0.34 43.92
C THR A 36 -27.78 0.90 42.53
N ALA A 37 -27.51 2.19 42.32
CA ALA A 37 -27.43 2.78 41.01
C ALA A 37 -26.32 2.04 40.25
N THR A 38 -26.72 1.34 39.19
CA THR A 38 -25.77 0.82 38.22
C THR A 38 -25.11 2.02 37.57
N GLU A 39 -23.84 2.23 37.85
CA GLU A 39 -23.05 3.21 37.12
C GLU A 39 -23.09 2.79 35.65
N THR A 40 -23.78 3.57 34.83
CA THR A 40 -23.68 3.47 33.37
C THR A 40 -22.27 3.88 33.03
N ALA A 41 -21.43 2.93 32.59
CA ALA A 41 -20.12 3.24 32.09
C ALA A 41 -20.27 4.31 31.00
N THR A 42 -19.60 5.43 31.15
CA THR A 42 -19.45 6.41 30.07
C THR A 42 -18.76 5.68 28.93
N PRO A 43 -19.26 5.74 27.69
CA PRO A 43 -18.53 5.18 26.55
C PRO A 43 -17.13 5.76 26.55
N GLU A 44 -16.13 4.91 26.41
CA GLU A 44 -14.76 5.38 26.18
C GLU A 44 -14.77 6.18 24.87
N ASP A 45 -14.16 7.36 24.90
CA ASP A 45 -13.94 8.16 23.70
C ASP A 45 -12.89 7.44 22.84
N THR A 46 -13.33 6.86 21.73
CA THR A 46 -12.51 6.11 20.77
C THR A 46 -12.04 6.99 19.62
N SER A 47 -12.35 8.29 19.66
CA SER A 47 -12.00 9.22 18.58
C SER A 47 -10.49 9.45 18.49
N TYR A 48 -10.01 9.60 17.28
CA TYR A 48 -8.61 9.88 16.96
C TYR A 48 -8.48 10.72 15.69
N THR A 49 -7.28 11.19 15.39
CA THR A 49 -7.00 12.02 14.21
C THR A 49 -5.80 11.46 13.44
N VAL A 50 -5.94 11.40 12.12
CA VAL A 50 -4.85 11.08 11.20
C VAL A 50 -4.57 12.29 10.31
N THR A 51 -3.32 12.72 10.25
CA THR A 51 -2.90 13.84 9.40
C THR A 51 -2.30 13.32 8.10
N MET A 52 -2.91 13.67 6.96
CA MET A 52 -2.40 13.32 5.62
C MET A 52 -2.76 14.41 4.60
N ALA A 53 -1.76 14.96 3.88
CA ALA A 53 -2.02 15.87 2.78
C ALA A 53 -2.69 15.13 1.59
N PRO A 54 -3.62 15.75 0.85
CA PRO A 54 -4.08 17.13 0.99
C PRO A 54 -5.19 17.33 2.04
N ALA A 55 -5.77 16.26 2.61
CA ALA A 55 -6.92 16.33 3.51
C ALA A 55 -6.60 17.06 4.84
N GLY A 56 -5.32 17.11 5.27
CA GLY A 56 -4.93 17.67 6.56
C GLY A 56 -5.30 16.74 7.72
N ASP A 57 -5.79 17.31 8.81
CA ASP A 57 -6.24 16.58 9.99
C ASP A 57 -7.63 16.00 9.78
N VAL A 58 -7.73 14.68 9.74
CA VAL A 58 -8.97 13.93 9.55
C VAL A 58 -9.33 13.22 10.84
N ALA A 59 -10.48 13.53 11.39
CA ALA A 59 -11.00 12.94 12.63
C ALA A 59 -11.81 11.67 12.32
N PHE A 60 -11.62 10.66 13.16
CA PHE A 60 -12.37 9.40 13.14
C PHE A 60 -13.02 9.21 14.51
N ASP A 61 -14.31 8.89 14.55
CA ASP A 61 -15.03 8.59 15.80
C ASP A 61 -14.72 7.16 16.28
N ALA A 62 -14.41 6.27 15.35
CA ALA A 62 -14.00 4.89 15.60
C ALA A 62 -13.11 4.39 14.46
N VAL A 63 -12.45 3.24 14.65
CA VAL A 63 -11.70 2.57 13.57
C VAL A 63 -12.66 2.13 12.48
N PRO A 64 -12.39 2.46 11.18
CA PRO A 64 -13.26 2.07 10.07
C PRO A 64 -13.45 0.55 9.99
N GLU A 65 -14.70 0.12 9.84
CA GLU A 65 -15.09 -1.27 9.64
C GLU A 65 -15.28 -1.59 8.15
N THR A 66 -15.54 -0.55 7.32
CA THR A 66 -15.73 -0.66 5.88
C THR A 66 -14.91 0.40 5.16
N TRP A 67 -14.43 0.09 3.96
CA TRP A 67 -13.60 1.01 3.20
C TRP A 67 -13.65 0.78 1.69
N MET A 68 -13.24 1.79 0.93
CA MET A 68 -13.00 1.68 -0.50
C MET A 68 -11.63 2.22 -0.91
N ALA A 69 -11.09 1.72 -2.02
CA ALA A 69 -9.85 2.20 -2.60
C ALA A 69 -10.02 2.61 -4.06
N TYR A 70 -9.33 3.70 -4.45
CA TYR A 70 -9.34 4.16 -5.83
C TYR A 70 -8.38 3.37 -6.72
N TYR A 71 -7.15 3.13 -6.25
CA TYR A 71 -6.13 2.37 -6.95
C TYR A 71 -5.61 1.19 -6.13
N SER A 72 -5.00 0.24 -6.83
CA SER A 72 -4.41 -0.96 -6.19
C SER A 72 -3.32 -0.64 -5.16
N ASN A 73 -2.64 0.51 -5.21
CA ASN A 73 -1.67 0.87 -4.18
C ASN A 73 -2.30 1.00 -2.79
N TYR A 74 -3.44 1.68 -2.67
CA TYR A 74 -4.18 1.76 -1.40
C TYR A 74 -4.87 0.46 -1.06
N GLY A 75 -5.38 -0.26 -2.06
CA GLY A 75 -5.93 -1.59 -1.86
C GLY A 75 -4.91 -2.57 -1.30
N ASP A 76 -3.70 -2.57 -1.84
CA ASP A 76 -2.59 -3.39 -1.36
C ASP A 76 -2.13 -3.00 0.06
N MET A 77 -2.18 -1.69 0.41
CA MET A 77 -1.96 -1.25 1.80
C MET A 77 -3.00 -1.85 2.75
N GLY A 78 -4.28 -1.84 2.38
CA GLY A 78 -5.34 -2.45 3.17
C GLY A 78 -5.18 -3.97 3.30
N ILE A 79 -4.78 -4.68 2.24
CA ILE A 79 -4.47 -6.10 2.29
C ILE A 79 -3.30 -6.38 3.24
N ALA A 80 -2.21 -5.60 3.14
CA ALA A 80 -1.05 -5.71 4.02
C ALA A 80 -1.40 -5.54 5.50
N LEU A 81 -2.45 -4.77 5.80
CA LEU A 81 -3.00 -4.54 7.14
C LEU A 81 -4.08 -5.56 7.54
N GLY A 82 -4.34 -6.59 6.72
CA GLY A 82 -5.35 -7.61 7.00
C GLY A 82 -6.79 -7.09 6.92
N LYS A 83 -7.07 -6.07 6.09
CA LYS A 83 -8.40 -5.43 5.95
C LYS A 83 -9.13 -5.82 4.65
N LEU A 84 -8.70 -6.91 3.98
CA LEU A 84 -9.35 -7.34 2.73
C LEU A 84 -10.84 -7.62 2.89
N ASP A 85 -11.23 -8.30 3.97
CA ASP A 85 -12.62 -8.73 4.22
C ASP A 85 -13.60 -7.55 4.39
N SER A 86 -13.10 -6.36 4.69
CA SER A 86 -13.88 -5.14 4.88
C SER A 86 -13.82 -4.16 3.69
N LEU A 87 -13.21 -4.58 2.59
CA LEU A 87 -13.15 -3.81 1.35
C LEU A 87 -14.47 -3.89 0.59
N GLU A 88 -15.21 -2.78 0.48
CA GLU A 88 -16.50 -2.70 -0.20
C GLU A 88 -16.38 -2.46 -1.70
N ALA A 89 -15.41 -1.63 -2.12
CA ALA A 89 -15.26 -1.27 -3.53
C ALA A 89 -13.83 -0.93 -3.94
N LEU A 90 -13.53 -1.21 -5.22
CA LEU A 90 -12.32 -0.81 -5.93
C LEU A 90 -12.70 -0.04 -7.20
N VAL A 91 -12.02 1.08 -7.48
CA VAL A 91 -12.31 1.85 -8.70
C VAL A 91 -11.53 1.32 -9.89
N TYR A 92 -10.26 0.98 -9.74
CA TYR A 92 -9.43 0.44 -10.83
C TYR A 92 -8.80 -0.88 -10.39
N ARG A 93 -9.46 -1.98 -10.72
CA ARG A 93 -8.95 -3.34 -10.51
C ARG A 93 -7.95 -3.75 -11.59
N GLU A 94 -8.11 -3.20 -12.78
CA GLU A 94 -7.23 -3.49 -13.92
C GLU A 94 -5.80 -3.07 -13.61
N GLY A 95 -4.85 -3.92 -13.93
CA GLY A 95 -3.45 -3.66 -13.64
C GLY A 95 -2.98 -4.12 -12.25
N TRP A 96 -3.75 -4.94 -11.55
CA TRP A 96 -3.39 -5.54 -10.28
C TRP A 96 -2.87 -6.98 -10.46
N PRO A 97 -1.59 -7.25 -10.19
CA PRO A 97 -0.98 -8.56 -10.41
C PRO A 97 -1.33 -9.53 -9.26
N LEU A 98 -2.55 -10.07 -9.23
CA LEU A 98 -3.04 -10.93 -8.14
C LEU A 98 -2.16 -12.15 -7.88
N GLN A 99 -1.54 -12.72 -8.93
CA GLN A 99 -0.61 -13.85 -8.80
C GLN A 99 0.62 -13.56 -7.93
N PHE A 100 0.88 -12.31 -7.56
CA PHE A 100 1.95 -12.01 -6.63
C PHE A 100 1.62 -12.47 -5.22
N TYR A 101 0.36 -12.40 -4.81
CA TYR A 101 -0.06 -12.90 -3.49
C TYR A 101 -0.02 -14.42 -3.39
N ASP A 102 -0.11 -15.14 -4.53
CA ASP A 102 0.00 -16.60 -4.57
C ASP A 102 1.39 -17.08 -4.11
N THR A 103 2.39 -16.20 -4.13
CA THR A 103 3.75 -16.49 -3.62
C THR A 103 3.86 -16.42 -2.09
N LEU A 104 2.82 -15.93 -1.39
CA LEU A 104 2.77 -15.79 0.05
C LEU A 104 1.95 -16.93 0.66
N PRO A 105 2.55 -17.81 1.47
CA PRO A 105 1.87 -19.00 1.97
C PRO A 105 0.63 -18.68 2.82
N GLY A 106 -0.53 -19.18 2.40
CA GLY A 106 -1.79 -19.00 3.15
C GLY A 106 -2.46 -17.63 2.99
N VAL A 107 -1.94 -16.77 2.11
CA VAL A 107 -2.60 -15.50 1.73
C VAL A 107 -3.44 -15.76 0.48
N ASP A 108 -4.76 -15.65 0.61
CA ASP A 108 -5.71 -15.76 -0.50
C ASP A 108 -6.34 -14.39 -0.74
N VAL A 109 -6.09 -13.78 -1.89
CA VAL A 109 -6.65 -12.48 -2.28
C VAL A 109 -7.70 -12.67 -3.35
N SER A 110 -8.96 -12.64 -2.92
CA SER A 110 -10.13 -12.64 -3.79
C SER A 110 -10.90 -11.32 -3.65
N PHE A 111 -11.40 -10.82 -4.76
CA PHE A 111 -12.33 -9.68 -4.79
C PHE A 111 -13.77 -10.12 -5.06
N ASP A 112 -14.12 -11.37 -4.70
CA ASP A 112 -15.49 -11.84 -4.77
C ASP A 112 -16.32 -11.08 -3.73
N GLY A 113 -17.41 -10.43 -4.20
CA GLY A 113 -18.22 -9.56 -3.37
C GLY A 113 -17.79 -8.10 -3.32
N VAL A 114 -16.55 -7.76 -3.69
CA VAL A 114 -16.07 -6.37 -3.79
C VAL A 114 -16.65 -5.71 -5.04
N ARG A 115 -17.34 -4.58 -4.87
CA ARG A 115 -17.92 -3.81 -5.98
C ARG A 115 -16.82 -3.24 -6.85
N GLN A 116 -16.77 -3.66 -8.11
CA GLN A 116 -15.85 -3.08 -9.07
C GLN A 116 -16.47 -1.85 -9.72
N LEU A 117 -15.78 -0.73 -9.60
CA LEU A 117 -16.15 0.54 -10.20
C LEU A 117 -15.21 0.87 -11.37
N SER A 118 -15.80 1.36 -12.46
CA SER A 118 -15.08 1.85 -13.63
C SER A 118 -15.35 3.34 -13.84
N SER A 119 -14.65 3.97 -14.77
CA SER A 119 -14.86 5.39 -15.09
C SER A 119 -16.30 5.74 -15.45
N GLY A 120 -17.10 4.79 -15.91
CA GLY A 120 -18.52 4.99 -16.24
C GLY A 120 -19.50 4.75 -15.10
N THR A 121 -19.03 4.18 -13.98
CA THR A 121 -19.85 3.86 -12.79
C THR A 121 -19.31 4.50 -11.51
N PHE A 122 -18.25 5.24 -11.60
CA PHE A 122 -17.65 5.98 -10.50
C PHE A 122 -18.13 7.43 -10.55
N ASP A 123 -19.13 7.72 -9.74
CA ASP A 123 -19.75 9.03 -9.58
C ASP A 123 -20.01 9.31 -8.09
N LYS A 124 -20.52 10.51 -7.78
CA LYS A 124 -20.78 10.93 -6.41
C LYS A 124 -21.83 10.05 -5.70
N GLU A 125 -22.81 9.53 -6.41
CA GLU A 125 -23.92 8.76 -5.87
C GLU A 125 -23.42 7.42 -5.31
N VAL A 126 -22.34 6.88 -5.89
CA VAL A 126 -21.75 5.62 -5.44
C VAL A 126 -21.20 5.69 -4.02
N PHE A 127 -20.73 6.84 -3.55
CA PHE A 127 -20.25 7.01 -2.18
C PHE A 127 -21.40 6.87 -1.18
N TYR A 128 -22.57 7.45 -1.49
CA TYR A 128 -23.78 7.33 -0.66
C TYR A 128 -24.38 5.93 -0.71
N GLU A 129 -24.23 5.20 -1.81
CA GLU A 129 -24.69 3.81 -1.93
C GLU A 129 -23.80 2.82 -1.18
N LEU A 130 -22.50 3.05 -1.15
CA LEU A 130 -21.54 2.21 -0.44
C LEU A 130 -21.59 2.46 1.06
N ASP A 131 -21.80 3.71 1.48
CA ASP A 131 -21.82 4.15 2.88
C ASP A 131 -20.58 3.66 3.65
N ALA A 132 -19.40 3.69 2.99
CA ALA A 132 -18.17 3.18 3.56
C ALA A 132 -17.61 4.16 4.60
N ASP A 133 -17.04 3.62 5.68
CA ASP A 133 -16.51 4.41 6.80
C ASP A 133 -15.27 5.24 6.45
N VAL A 134 -14.53 4.84 5.38
CA VAL A 134 -13.40 5.62 4.86
C VAL A 134 -13.17 5.37 3.37
N HIS A 135 -12.74 6.42 2.66
CA HIS A 135 -12.45 6.41 1.24
C HIS A 135 -10.97 6.72 1.01
N LEU A 136 -10.20 5.69 0.55
CA LEU A 136 -8.76 5.83 0.30
C LEU A 136 -8.51 6.30 -1.13
N LEU A 137 -8.45 7.61 -1.32
CA LEU A 137 -8.21 8.27 -2.61
C LEU A 137 -7.65 9.68 -2.42
N ASP A 138 -7.00 10.18 -3.46
CA ASP A 138 -6.58 11.58 -3.54
C ASP A 138 -7.69 12.39 -4.25
N PRO A 139 -8.37 13.33 -3.57
CA PRO A 139 -9.49 14.07 -4.13
C PRO A 139 -9.10 14.97 -5.30
N HIS A 140 -7.88 15.55 -5.29
CA HIS A 140 -7.39 16.40 -6.37
C HIS A 140 -7.14 15.58 -7.64
N PHE A 141 -6.52 14.40 -7.48
CA PHE A 141 -6.30 13.50 -8.61
C PHE A 141 -7.60 12.98 -9.21
N VAL A 142 -8.56 12.60 -8.35
CA VAL A 142 -9.88 12.13 -8.82
C VAL A 142 -10.62 13.22 -9.56
N SER A 143 -10.64 14.46 -9.04
CA SER A 143 -11.26 15.61 -9.71
C SER A 143 -10.60 15.93 -11.07
N LEU A 144 -9.29 15.66 -11.21
CA LEU A 144 -8.59 15.82 -12.50
C LEU A 144 -8.99 14.74 -13.53
N LYS A 145 -9.30 13.53 -13.07
CA LYS A 145 -9.56 12.36 -13.93
C LYS A 145 -11.03 12.17 -14.30
N HIS A 146 -11.92 12.70 -13.50
CA HIS A 146 -13.36 12.52 -13.66
C HIS A 146 -14.07 13.86 -13.65
N ASP A 147 -14.59 14.29 -14.80
CA ASP A 147 -15.31 15.57 -15.00
C ASP A 147 -16.54 15.73 -14.07
N GLY A 148 -17.02 14.64 -13.47
CA GLY A 148 -18.15 14.62 -12.53
C GLY A 148 -17.80 15.00 -11.09
N PHE A 149 -16.52 15.20 -10.76
CA PHE A 149 -16.05 15.51 -9.40
C PHE A 149 -15.37 16.87 -9.31
N SER A 150 -15.61 17.53 -8.20
CA SER A 150 -14.89 18.73 -7.77
C SER A 150 -14.38 18.56 -6.33
N ALA A 151 -13.50 19.44 -5.88
CA ALA A 151 -13.04 19.45 -4.48
C ALA A 151 -14.22 19.58 -3.49
N ALA A 152 -15.23 20.41 -3.82
CA ALA A 152 -16.41 20.59 -2.98
C ALA A 152 -17.28 19.32 -2.86
N ASP A 153 -17.26 18.42 -3.84
CA ASP A 153 -17.96 17.15 -3.75
C ASP A 153 -17.29 16.21 -2.73
N PHE A 154 -15.95 16.22 -2.66
CA PHE A 154 -15.23 15.45 -1.64
C PHE A 154 -15.39 16.02 -0.24
N ASP A 155 -15.49 17.34 -0.08
CA ASP A 155 -15.85 17.97 1.21
C ASP A 155 -17.26 17.55 1.66
N GLU A 156 -18.20 17.45 0.72
CA GLU A 156 -19.56 16.99 0.99
C GLU A 156 -19.59 15.50 1.35
N ILE A 157 -18.88 14.63 0.61
CA ILE A 157 -18.75 13.19 0.90
C ILE A 157 -18.12 13.01 2.30
N ALA A 158 -17.02 13.69 2.59
CA ALA A 158 -16.36 13.59 3.87
C ALA A 158 -17.22 14.02 5.05
N SER A 159 -18.15 14.96 4.81
CA SER A 159 -19.06 15.50 5.85
C SER A 159 -20.32 14.66 6.06
N ASN A 160 -20.78 13.91 5.06
CA ASN A 160 -22.10 13.26 5.07
C ASN A 160 -22.05 11.72 4.95
N VAL A 161 -20.91 11.16 4.52
CA VAL A 161 -20.75 9.71 4.33
C VAL A 161 -19.61 9.22 5.20
N GLY A 162 -18.38 9.54 4.84
CA GLY A 162 -17.19 9.10 5.58
C GLY A 162 -15.94 9.83 5.09
N PRO A 163 -14.89 9.89 5.93
CA PRO A 163 -13.64 10.56 5.61
C PRO A 163 -13.03 10.16 4.27
N VAL A 164 -12.39 11.13 3.62
CA VAL A 164 -11.61 10.94 2.40
C VAL A 164 -10.14 11.17 2.75
N VAL A 165 -9.32 10.14 2.64
CA VAL A 165 -7.90 10.15 3.02
C VAL A 165 -7.08 9.55 1.88
N GLY A 166 -6.07 10.27 1.42
CA GLY A 166 -5.17 9.76 0.39
C GLY A 166 -4.33 10.84 -0.25
N ASN A 167 -3.26 10.40 -0.91
CA ASN A 167 -2.29 11.23 -1.59
C ASN A 167 -1.85 10.54 -2.89
N TYR A 168 -1.62 11.31 -3.93
CA TYR A 168 -1.13 10.76 -5.19
C TYR A 168 0.38 10.53 -5.13
N ILE A 169 0.78 9.39 -4.57
CA ILE A 169 2.20 9.03 -4.38
C ILE A 169 2.86 8.45 -5.64
N ARG A 170 2.11 8.19 -6.71
CA ARG A 170 2.58 7.43 -7.87
C ARG A 170 3.67 8.14 -8.67
N ARG A 171 3.50 9.45 -8.92
CA ARG A 171 4.45 10.29 -9.68
C ARG A 171 4.62 11.63 -8.99
N HIS A 172 5.85 12.10 -8.90
CA HIS A 172 6.16 13.46 -8.48
C HIS A 172 6.22 14.43 -9.68
N GLY A 173 6.29 15.73 -9.39
CA GLY A 173 6.46 16.77 -10.40
C GLY A 173 5.22 17.02 -11.25
N GLN A 174 4.03 16.76 -10.75
CA GLN A 174 2.78 17.09 -11.43
C GLN A 174 2.39 18.53 -11.12
N ASP A 175 2.10 19.36 -12.12
CA ASP A 175 1.77 20.79 -11.96
C ASP A 175 0.55 21.05 -11.05
N TRP A 176 -0.36 20.09 -10.97
CA TRP A 176 -1.56 20.17 -10.14
C TRP A 176 -1.34 19.75 -8.68
N HIS A 177 -0.21 19.09 -8.36
CA HIS A 177 0.09 18.54 -7.04
C HIS A 177 1.01 19.52 -6.29
N ASP A 178 0.43 20.45 -5.57
CA ASP A 178 1.10 21.55 -4.87
C ASP A 178 1.21 21.33 -3.34
N TYR A 179 0.94 20.10 -2.87
CA TYR A 179 1.04 19.67 -1.48
C TYR A 179 2.14 18.62 -1.28
N GLU A 180 2.36 18.18 -0.05
CA GLU A 180 3.40 17.22 0.32
C GLU A 180 3.26 15.90 -0.45
N TYR A 181 4.38 15.41 -1.01
CA TYR A 181 4.50 14.08 -1.55
C TYR A 181 4.98 13.12 -0.48
N TYR A 182 4.29 11.99 -0.36
CA TYR A 182 4.72 10.89 0.50
C TYR A 182 5.44 9.81 -0.32
N SER A 183 6.44 9.18 0.29
CA SER A 183 6.92 7.88 -0.16
C SER A 183 5.86 6.81 0.06
N LEU A 184 6.07 5.59 -0.50
CA LEU A 184 5.18 4.46 -0.29
C LEU A 184 4.95 4.18 1.20
N TYR A 185 6.05 4.12 1.98
CA TYR A 185 5.97 3.73 3.38
C TYR A 185 5.49 4.84 4.31
N GLU A 186 5.69 6.13 3.95
CA GLU A 186 5.04 7.24 4.66
C GLU A 186 3.52 7.24 4.43
N ALA A 187 3.06 7.01 3.20
CA ALA A 187 1.62 6.86 2.93
C ALA A 187 1.03 5.61 3.61
N PHE A 188 1.76 4.49 3.59
CA PHE A 188 1.35 3.26 4.25
C PHE A 188 1.24 3.41 5.77
N GLU A 189 2.16 4.16 6.41
CA GLU A 189 2.07 4.51 7.83
C GLU A 189 0.76 5.24 8.15
N LYS A 190 0.37 6.22 7.30
CA LYS A 190 -0.90 6.95 7.48
C LYS A 190 -2.12 6.04 7.35
N VAL A 191 -2.11 5.12 6.40
CA VAL A 191 -3.19 4.14 6.24
C VAL A 191 -3.23 3.18 7.43
N ALA A 192 -2.07 2.79 7.96
CA ALA A 192 -2.00 1.97 9.17
C ALA A 192 -2.54 2.72 10.41
N ASP A 193 -2.30 4.03 10.51
CA ASP A 193 -2.89 4.86 11.57
C ASP A 193 -4.42 4.94 11.43
N VAL A 194 -4.97 5.00 10.20
CA VAL A 194 -6.43 4.96 9.94
C VAL A 194 -7.05 3.68 10.50
N PHE A 195 -6.41 2.52 10.27
CA PHE A 195 -6.96 1.22 10.68
C PHE A 195 -6.46 0.73 12.05
N HIS A 196 -5.66 1.51 12.78
CA HIS A 196 -5.00 1.12 14.04
C HIS A 196 -4.15 -0.16 13.90
N GLU A 197 -3.52 -0.38 12.74
CA GLU A 197 -2.70 -1.56 12.42
C GLU A 197 -1.20 -1.24 12.34
N ARG A 198 -0.71 -0.38 13.23
CA ARG A 198 0.69 0.07 13.24
C ARG A 198 1.68 -1.09 13.38
N GLU A 199 1.35 -2.13 14.14
CA GLU A 199 2.23 -3.29 14.32
C GLU A 199 2.47 -4.04 12.99
N ARG A 200 1.41 -4.23 12.19
CA ARG A 200 1.52 -4.83 10.85
C ARG A 200 2.34 -3.96 9.90
N TYR A 201 2.13 -2.65 9.94
CA TYR A 201 2.95 -1.70 9.19
C TYR A 201 4.43 -1.82 9.54
N GLU A 202 4.79 -1.80 10.84
CA GLU A 202 6.17 -1.90 11.30
C GLU A 202 6.81 -3.25 10.92
N GLY A 203 6.03 -4.33 10.95
CA GLY A 203 6.44 -5.65 10.49
C GLY A 203 6.81 -5.66 9.01
N ILE A 204 5.91 -5.20 8.14
CA ILE A 204 6.13 -5.13 6.68
C ILE A 204 7.28 -4.18 6.34
N ARG A 205 7.35 -3.01 7.00
CA ARG A 205 8.45 -2.06 6.82
C ARG A 205 9.80 -2.68 7.17
N THR A 206 9.87 -3.45 8.26
CA THR A 206 11.10 -4.14 8.66
C THR A 206 11.57 -5.15 7.60
N VAL A 207 10.64 -5.91 7.01
CA VAL A 207 10.95 -6.84 5.91
C VAL A 207 11.48 -6.06 4.71
N HIS A 208 10.82 -4.97 4.32
CA HIS A 208 11.26 -4.12 3.21
C HIS A 208 12.65 -3.54 3.45
N ASP A 209 12.88 -2.91 4.60
CA ASP A 209 14.14 -2.24 4.88
C ASP A 209 15.31 -3.24 4.90
N THR A 210 15.06 -4.48 5.37
CA THR A 210 16.03 -5.58 5.32
C THR A 210 16.30 -6.01 3.89
N LEU A 211 15.25 -6.25 3.08
CA LEU A 211 15.39 -6.62 1.67
C LEU A 211 16.23 -5.58 0.90
N ILE A 212 15.90 -4.30 1.07
CA ILE A 212 16.62 -3.22 0.37
C ILE A 212 18.09 -3.14 0.81
N ALA A 213 18.37 -3.27 2.10
CA ALA A 213 19.74 -3.28 2.62
C ALA A 213 20.55 -4.46 2.05
N ASP A 214 19.97 -5.66 2.00
CA ASP A 214 20.60 -6.87 1.47
C ASP A 214 20.84 -6.77 -0.05
N ILE A 215 19.90 -6.20 -0.78
CA ILE A 215 20.06 -5.94 -2.22
C ILE A 215 21.19 -4.94 -2.44
N GLN A 216 21.15 -3.78 -1.81
CA GLN A 216 22.14 -2.72 -1.99
C GLN A 216 23.56 -3.17 -1.63
N ALA A 217 23.71 -4.05 -0.64
CA ALA A 217 25.00 -4.62 -0.26
C ALA A 217 25.63 -5.52 -1.33
N LYS A 218 24.82 -6.08 -2.25
CA LYS A 218 25.23 -7.03 -3.28
C LYS A 218 25.26 -6.42 -4.70
N LEU A 219 24.73 -5.21 -4.89
CA LEU A 219 24.72 -4.56 -6.19
C LEU A 219 26.13 -4.32 -6.71
N PRO A 220 26.37 -4.49 -8.03
CA PRO A 220 27.63 -4.12 -8.65
C PRO A 220 27.84 -2.61 -8.60
N PRO A 221 29.09 -2.12 -8.79
CA PRO A 221 29.38 -0.71 -8.99
C PRO A 221 28.46 -0.10 -10.06
N GLU A 222 28.09 1.17 -9.91
CA GLU A 222 27.15 1.85 -10.82
C GLU A 222 27.57 1.75 -12.31
N SER A 223 28.87 1.82 -12.58
CA SER A 223 29.41 1.69 -13.94
C SER A 223 29.27 0.31 -14.59
N GLU A 224 28.84 -0.70 -13.80
CA GLU A 224 28.64 -2.08 -14.26
C GLU A 224 27.13 -2.46 -14.25
N ARG A 225 26.26 -1.50 -13.88
CA ARG A 225 24.82 -1.73 -13.87
C ARG A 225 24.25 -1.58 -15.26
N PRO A 226 23.28 -2.45 -15.65
CA PRO A 226 22.67 -2.37 -16.96
C PRO A 226 21.78 -1.13 -17.12
N GLU A 227 21.73 -0.61 -18.35
CA GLU A 227 20.74 0.38 -18.76
C GLU A 227 19.41 -0.29 -19.08
N ILE A 228 18.31 0.29 -18.60
CA ILE A 228 16.98 -0.30 -18.73
C ILE A 228 16.03 0.62 -19.46
N GLY A 229 15.29 0.07 -20.42
CA GLY A 229 14.18 0.73 -21.09
C GLY A 229 12.83 0.16 -20.64
N LEU A 230 11.85 1.02 -20.41
CA LEU A 230 10.49 0.63 -20.05
C LEU A 230 9.54 0.90 -21.23
N ILE A 231 9.03 -0.16 -21.86
CA ILE A 231 8.03 -0.10 -22.95
C ILE A 231 6.71 -0.67 -22.43
N SER A 232 5.61 0.03 -22.64
CA SER A 232 4.28 -0.48 -22.27
C SER A 232 4.02 -1.86 -22.88
N SER A 233 3.52 -2.79 -22.07
CA SER A 233 3.05 -4.08 -22.60
C SER A 233 1.82 -3.94 -23.50
N PHE A 234 1.18 -2.77 -23.57
CA PHE A 234 0.07 -2.45 -24.46
C PHE A 234 0.52 -1.87 -25.80
N SER A 235 1.83 -1.61 -26.00
CA SER A 235 2.39 -1.14 -27.26
C SER A 235 2.05 -2.04 -28.44
N ASP A 236 1.92 -1.47 -29.63
CA ASP A 236 1.75 -2.24 -30.85
C ASP A 236 3.12 -2.54 -31.48
N PHE A 237 3.66 -3.71 -31.14
CA PHE A 237 4.96 -4.14 -31.61
C PHE A 237 4.96 -4.50 -33.12
N SER A 238 3.79 -4.83 -33.70
CA SER A 238 3.67 -5.16 -35.12
C SER A 238 3.70 -3.91 -36.01
N GLU A 239 3.09 -2.82 -35.56
CA GLU A 239 3.06 -1.54 -36.27
C GLU A 239 4.17 -0.59 -35.83
N GLY A 240 4.93 -0.94 -34.78
CA GLY A 240 6.03 -0.13 -34.27
C GLY A 240 5.58 1.13 -33.52
N SER A 241 4.43 1.08 -32.86
CA SER A 241 3.93 2.14 -31.98
C SER A 241 4.24 1.78 -30.54
N LEU A 242 5.30 2.37 -29.97
CA LEU A 242 5.89 1.98 -28.70
C LEU A 242 5.75 3.09 -27.66
N ASP A 243 5.02 2.80 -26.59
CA ASP A 243 4.90 3.74 -25.46
C ASP A 243 6.06 3.55 -24.50
N ALA A 244 7.01 4.47 -24.55
CA ALA A 244 8.23 4.47 -23.74
C ALA A 244 8.09 5.34 -22.48
N TYR A 245 8.64 4.88 -21.37
CA TYR A 245 8.57 5.56 -20.07
C TYR A 245 9.94 5.74 -19.45
N PRO A 246 10.29 6.93 -18.93
CA PRO A 246 11.46 7.11 -18.08
C PRO A 246 11.21 6.59 -16.65
N ILE A 247 12.28 6.36 -15.90
CA ILE A 247 12.22 6.04 -14.47
C ILE A 247 12.17 7.36 -13.69
N GLY A 248 11.00 7.96 -13.65
CA GLY A 248 10.78 9.22 -12.91
C GLY A 248 10.57 9.00 -11.41
N ALA A 249 10.63 10.09 -10.63
CA ALA A 249 10.37 10.08 -9.19
C ALA A 249 8.93 9.69 -8.84
N GLY A 250 8.74 9.13 -7.65
CA GLY A 250 7.48 8.66 -7.11
C GLY A 250 7.38 7.14 -7.01
N ASN A 251 6.32 6.67 -6.35
CA ASN A 251 6.16 5.26 -6.03
C ASN A 251 6.05 4.32 -7.25
N GLY A 252 5.53 4.80 -8.38
CA GLY A 252 5.25 3.95 -9.54
C GLY A 252 6.48 3.26 -10.17
N LYS A 253 7.68 3.66 -9.79
CA LYS A 253 8.96 3.13 -10.29
C LYS A 253 9.94 2.80 -9.15
N LYS A 254 9.42 2.68 -7.90
CA LYS A 254 10.23 2.50 -6.70
C LYS A 254 11.17 1.29 -6.79
N GLN A 255 10.70 0.13 -7.29
CA GLN A 255 11.52 -1.08 -7.43
C GLN A 255 12.78 -0.87 -8.28
N TYR A 256 12.72 -0.01 -9.30
CA TYR A 256 13.90 0.32 -10.12
C TYR A 256 14.82 1.33 -9.42
N GLN A 257 14.23 2.30 -8.72
CA GLN A 257 14.99 3.29 -7.95
C GLN A 257 15.75 2.63 -6.79
N ASP A 258 15.12 1.71 -6.06
CA ASP A 258 15.71 0.98 -4.94
C ASP A 258 16.90 0.12 -5.37
N LEU A 259 16.88 -0.41 -6.59
CA LEU A 259 18.00 -1.15 -7.18
C LEU A 259 19.06 -0.25 -7.83
N GLY A 260 18.88 1.07 -7.79
CA GLY A 260 19.83 2.01 -8.38
C GLY A 260 20.05 1.78 -9.88
N ILE A 261 18.96 1.49 -10.59
CA ILE A 261 18.96 1.16 -12.02
C ILE A 261 19.33 2.40 -12.85
N VAL A 262 20.09 2.17 -13.93
CA VAL A 262 20.37 3.21 -14.92
C VAL A 262 19.20 3.33 -15.89
N ASP A 263 18.62 4.52 -15.97
CA ASP A 263 17.48 4.82 -16.87
C ASP A 263 17.98 5.07 -18.30
N GLY A 264 17.86 4.07 -19.18
CA GLY A 264 18.26 4.19 -20.58
C GLY A 264 17.35 5.12 -21.40
N PHE A 265 16.14 5.42 -20.93
CA PHE A 265 15.20 6.28 -21.65
C PHE A 265 15.13 7.70 -21.12
N GLY A 266 15.52 7.92 -19.87
CA GLY A 266 15.49 9.26 -19.25
C GLY A 266 16.19 10.35 -20.06
N PRO A 267 17.39 10.11 -20.66
CA PRO A 267 18.06 11.09 -21.50
C PRO A 267 17.33 11.45 -22.81
N HIS A 268 16.39 10.62 -23.26
CA HIS A 268 15.69 10.72 -24.53
C HIS A 268 14.24 11.18 -24.44
N ILE A 269 13.67 11.26 -23.22
CA ILE A 269 12.26 11.57 -22.99
C ILE A 269 12.11 12.79 -22.10
N ASP A 270 11.61 13.88 -22.67
CA ASP A 270 11.12 15.03 -21.90
C ASP A 270 9.70 14.76 -21.40
N GLY A 271 9.53 14.60 -20.08
CA GLY A 271 8.23 14.37 -19.47
C GLY A 271 8.01 12.95 -18.95
N SER A 272 6.77 12.49 -18.93
CA SER A 272 6.40 11.25 -18.25
C SER A 272 6.25 10.03 -19.16
N TYR A 273 6.22 10.23 -20.48
CA TYR A 273 6.21 9.18 -21.50
C TYR A 273 6.48 9.79 -22.88
N ALA A 274 6.84 8.94 -23.84
CA ALA A 274 6.90 9.28 -25.25
C ALA A 274 6.32 8.12 -26.10
N SER A 275 5.72 8.46 -27.23
CA SER A 275 5.38 7.45 -28.23
C SER A 275 6.51 7.38 -29.25
N TRP A 276 7.17 6.24 -29.30
CA TRP A 276 8.34 5.98 -30.13
C TRP A 276 8.04 5.01 -31.28
N ASP A 277 8.90 5.04 -32.29
CA ASP A 277 9.05 3.96 -33.26
C ASP A 277 10.31 3.12 -32.94
N TYR A 278 10.58 2.12 -33.78
CA TYR A 278 11.75 1.27 -33.62
C TYR A 278 13.08 1.99 -33.86
N GLU A 279 13.12 3.07 -34.64
CA GLU A 279 14.36 3.84 -34.89
C GLU A 279 14.76 4.58 -33.62
N GLN A 280 13.79 5.20 -32.93
CA GLN A 280 14.00 5.87 -31.65
C GLN A 280 14.39 4.89 -30.53
N LEU A 281 13.72 3.71 -30.50
CA LEU A 281 14.09 2.65 -29.56
C LEU A 281 15.52 2.15 -29.80
N LEU A 282 15.92 1.98 -31.06
CA LEU A 282 17.28 1.55 -31.43
C LEU A 282 18.34 2.63 -31.16
N GLU A 283 17.99 3.92 -31.21
CA GLU A 283 18.90 5.01 -30.83
C GLU A 283 19.21 4.97 -29.33
N ALA A 284 18.23 4.64 -28.47
CA ALA A 284 18.42 4.47 -27.04
C ALA A 284 19.10 3.15 -26.68
N ASP A 285 18.77 2.07 -27.36
CA ASP A 285 19.32 0.70 -27.30
C ASP A 285 19.73 0.20 -25.90
N PRO A 286 18.82 0.12 -24.92
CA PRO A 286 19.16 -0.29 -23.57
C PRO A 286 19.55 -1.78 -23.50
N ASP A 287 20.31 -2.15 -22.46
CA ASP A 287 20.73 -3.54 -22.21
C ASP A 287 19.56 -4.47 -21.91
N ILE A 288 18.50 -3.91 -21.31
CA ILE A 288 17.31 -4.64 -20.86
C ILE A 288 16.05 -3.88 -21.27
N LEU A 289 15.05 -4.59 -21.76
CA LEU A 289 13.71 -4.08 -21.93
C LEU A 289 12.76 -4.72 -20.92
N VAL A 290 12.03 -3.89 -20.20
CA VAL A 290 10.97 -4.30 -19.27
C VAL A 290 9.64 -3.80 -19.80
N PHE A 291 8.64 -4.65 -19.68
CA PHE A 291 7.28 -4.37 -20.16
C PHE A 291 6.31 -4.21 -18.97
N PRO A 292 6.17 -2.97 -18.42
CA PRO A 292 5.21 -2.68 -17.36
C PRO A 292 3.81 -3.17 -17.69
N TYR A 293 3.06 -3.55 -16.65
CA TYR A 293 1.74 -4.17 -16.71
C TYR A 293 1.69 -5.57 -17.32
N GLY A 294 2.81 -6.14 -17.72
CA GLY A 294 2.88 -7.48 -18.28
C GLY A 294 2.30 -8.54 -17.34
N PHE A 295 2.64 -8.51 -16.05
CA PHE A 295 2.05 -9.44 -15.06
C PHE A 295 0.59 -9.13 -14.75
N ALA A 296 0.20 -7.87 -14.76
CA ALA A 296 -1.12 -7.46 -14.34
C ALA A 296 -2.19 -7.64 -15.42
N SER A 297 -1.81 -7.57 -16.71
CA SER A 297 -2.77 -7.42 -17.80
C SER A 297 -2.64 -8.46 -18.91
N LEU A 298 -1.58 -9.27 -18.89
CA LEU A 298 -1.34 -10.29 -19.92
C LEU A 298 -1.12 -11.66 -19.27
N SER A 299 -1.63 -12.71 -19.89
CA SER A 299 -1.17 -14.07 -19.63
C SER A 299 0.28 -14.23 -20.10
N HIS A 300 0.95 -15.29 -19.66
CA HIS A 300 2.30 -15.59 -20.14
C HIS A 300 2.34 -15.78 -21.67
N SER A 301 1.38 -16.50 -22.23
CA SER A 301 1.31 -16.74 -23.68
C SER A 301 1.04 -15.49 -24.51
N GLU A 302 0.22 -14.55 -24.00
CA GLU A 302 0.01 -13.27 -24.68
C GLU A 302 1.25 -12.40 -24.64
N PHE A 303 1.98 -12.41 -23.52
CA PHE A 303 3.26 -11.70 -23.41
C PHE A 303 4.29 -12.26 -24.40
N GLU A 304 4.47 -13.58 -24.44
CA GLU A 304 5.40 -14.21 -25.40
C GLU A 304 5.03 -13.92 -26.86
N THR A 305 3.75 -13.92 -27.20
CA THR A 305 3.30 -13.54 -28.56
C THR A 305 3.72 -12.11 -28.92
N ARG A 306 3.68 -11.17 -27.98
CA ARG A 306 4.16 -9.79 -28.20
C ARG A 306 5.67 -9.73 -28.32
N MET A 307 6.40 -10.51 -27.53
CA MET A 307 7.85 -10.59 -27.62
C MET A 307 8.33 -11.25 -28.94
N GLU A 308 7.58 -12.20 -29.46
CA GLU A 308 7.80 -12.75 -30.81
C GLU A 308 7.66 -11.65 -31.89
N GLN A 309 6.63 -10.79 -31.80
CA GLN A 309 6.48 -9.65 -32.74
C GLN A 309 7.70 -8.72 -32.69
N LEU A 310 8.20 -8.41 -31.49
CA LEU A 310 9.40 -7.59 -31.31
C LEU A 310 10.64 -8.28 -31.90
N ARG A 311 10.83 -9.57 -31.62
CA ARG A 311 11.96 -10.37 -32.13
C ARG A 311 11.92 -10.56 -33.66
N ASP A 312 10.73 -10.59 -34.25
CA ASP A 312 10.55 -10.79 -35.72
C ASP A 312 10.70 -9.47 -36.50
N HIS A 313 10.57 -8.30 -35.83
CA HIS A 313 10.71 -7.03 -36.52
C HIS A 313 12.17 -6.76 -36.93
N PRO A 314 12.45 -6.32 -38.20
CA PRO A 314 13.83 -6.13 -38.68
C PRO A 314 14.72 -5.20 -37.86
N LEU A 315 14.14 -4.15 -37.26
CA LEU A 315 14.86 -3.27 -36.31
C LEU A 315 14.89 -3.85 -34.90
N GLY A 316 13.81 -4.54 -34.49
CA GLY A 316 13.75 -5.23 -33.20
C GLY A 316 14.89 -6.21 -32.98
N GLN A 317 15.25 -6.98 -34.03
CA GLN A 317 16.38 -7.93 -34.01
C GLN A 317 17.75 -7.27 -33.77
N GLN A 318 17.86 -5.97 -33.97
CA GLN A 318 19.11 -5.22 -33.79
C GLN A 318 19.30 -4.71 -32.37
N LEU A 319 18.23 -4.70 -31.57
CA LEU A 319 18.27 -4.25 -30.17
C LEU A 319 19.15 -5.15 -29.32
N THR A 320 20.00 -4.55 -28.51
CA THR A 320 20.88 -5.25 -27.56
C THR A 320 20.11 -6.16 -26.61
N ALA A 321 18.97 -5.68 -26.08
CA ALA A 321 18.10 -6.47 -25.21
C ALA A 321 17.53 -7.71 -25.90
N VAL A 322 17.18 -7.62 -27.21
CA VAL A 322 16.67 -8.76 -28.00
C VAL A 322 17.77 -9.78 -28.28
N GLN A 323 18.95 -9.30 -28.67
CA GLN A 323 20.10 -10.16 -28.99
C GLN A 323 20.60 -10.97 -27.79
N ASN A 324 20.44 -10.40 -26.57
CA ASN A 324 20.86 -11.02 -25.31
C ASN A 324 19.71 -11.71 -24.57
N ASP A 325 18.49 -11.81 -25.17
CA ASP A 325 17.28 -12.37 -24.59
C ASP A 325 16.93 -11.75 -23.20
N ARG A 326 17.12 -10.43 -23.08
CA ARG A 326 16.84 -9.66 -21.86
C ARG A 326 15.54 -8.85 -21.98
N LEU A 327 14.45 -9.57 -22.23
CA LEU A 327 13.09 -9.04 -22.36
C LEU A 327 12.26 -9.52 -21.18
N TYR A 328 11.91 -8.62 -20.26
CA TYR A 328 11.29 -9.03 -19.02
C TYR A 328 9.87 -8.49 -18.85
N ARG A 329 8.98 -9.38 -18.46
CA ARG A 329 7.64 -9.05 -18.05
C ARG A 329 7.68 -8.23 -16.75
N GLY A 330 7.15 -7.02 -16.77
CA GLY A 330 7.12 -6.11 -15.61
C GLY A 330 5.79 -6.16 -14.86
N GLY A 331 5.82 -5.68 -13.64
CA GLY A 331 4.65 -5.55 -12.78
C GLY A 331 3.84 -4.28 -13.05
N THR A 332 3.34 -3.63 -12.01
CA THR A 332 2.48 -2.45 -12.09
C THR A 332 3.12 -1.19 -11.52
N SER A 333 2.69 -0.04 -12.02
CA SER A 333 3.03 1.27 -11.43
C SER A 333 2.12 1.65 -10.24
N TYR A 334 1.10 0.86 -9.94
CA TYR A 334 0.14 1.09 -8.86
C TYR A 334 0.42 0.18 -7.66
N GLN A 335 1.70 0.07 -7.30
CA GLN A 335 2.18 -0.81 -6.24
C GLN A 335 1.94 -0.20 -4.85
N GLY A 336 1.43 -1.02 -3.96
CA GLY A 336 1.49 -0.83 -2.52
C GLY A 336 2.64 -1.65 -1.93
N PRO A 337 2.67 -1.90 -0.60
CA PRO A 337 3.82 -2.49 0.07
C PRO A 337 4.10 -3.95 -0.34
N ILE A 338 3.07 -4.79 -0.50
CA ILE A 338 3.26 -6.20 -0.86
C ILE A 338 3.67 -6.34 -2.32
N ILE A 339 2.98 -5.67 -3.22
CA ILE A 339 3.33 -5.64 -4.64
C ILE A 339 4.75 -5.10 -4.82
N ASN A 340 5.17 -4.10 -4.05
CA ASN A 340 6.52 -3.54 -4.12
C ASN A 340 7.58 -4.56 -3.67
N LEU A 341 7.38 -5.28 -2.57
CA LEU A 341 8.30 -6.33 -2.12
C LEU A 341 8.52 -7.38 -3.23
N ILE A 342 7.44 -7.95 -3.76
CA ILE A 342 7.49 -8.98 -4.81
C ILE A 342 8.14 -8.42 -6.10
N GLN A 343 7.75 -7.23 -6.54
CA GLN A 343 8.35 -6.61 -7.73
C GLN A 343 9.85 -6.33 -7.56
N THR A 344 10.27 -5.91 -6.37
CA THR A 344 11.68 -5.64 -6.08
C THR A 344 12.51 -6.92 -6.14
N GLU A 345 11.99 -8.02 -5.60
CA GLU A 345 12.62 -9.33 -5.70
C GLU A 345 12.71 -9.83 -7.15
N ILE A 346 11.60 -9.74 -7.92
CA ILE A 346 11.56 -10.10 -9.34
C ILE A 346 12.62 -9.34 -10.12
N VAL A 347 12.65 -8.01 -9.97
CA VAL A 347 13.57 -7.13 -10.70
C VAL A 347 15.03 -7.41 -10.32
N ALA A 348 15.32 -7.69 -9.03
CA ALA A 348 16.67 -8.05 -8.60
C ALA A 348 17.17 -9.32 -9.32
N LYS A 349 16.35 -10.36 -9.41
CA LYS A 349 16.67 -11.60 -10.10
C LYS A 349 16.77 -11.44 -11.63
N GLN A 350 15.87 -10.67 -12.24
CA GLN A 350 15.88 -10.41 -13.67
C GLN A 350 17.15 -9.66 -14.12
N PHE A 351 17.60 -8.69 -13.33
CA PHE A 351 18.67 -7.78 -13.75
C PHE A 351 20.06 -8.25 -13.29
N TYR A 352 20.13 -8.90 -12.14
CA TYR A 352 21.36 -9.33 -11.48
C TYR A 352 21.31 -10.80 -11.07
N PRO A 353 21.13 -11.74 -12.03
CA PRO A 353 20.96 -13.17 -11.71
C PRO A 353 22.20 -13.79 -11.04
N GLU A 354 23.40 -13.22 -11.27
CA GLU A 354 24.62 -13.68 -10.64
C GLU A 354 24.65 -13.38 -9.14
N GLN A 355 24.00 -12.29 -8.70
CA GLN A 355 23.95 -11.83 -7.31
C GLN A 355 22.75 -12.40 -6.55
N PHE A 356 21.61 -12.55 -7.24
CA PHE A 356 20.31 -12.83 -6.61
C PHE A 356 19.65 -14.14 -7.07
N GLY A 357 20.33 -14.92 -7.91
CA GLY A 357 19.81 -16.18 -8.45
C GLY A 357 19.02 -16.01 -9.74
N ALA A 358 18.90 -17.08 -10.49
CA ALA A 358 18.23 -17.10 -11.80
C ALA A 358 16.73 -16.76 -11.67
N TRP A 359 16.21 -16.11 -12.69
CA TRP A 359 14.79 -15.84 -12.87
C TRP A 359 14.23 -16.74 -13.96
N ASP A 360 13.45 -17.77 -13.59
CA ASP A 360 12.79 -18.70 -14.50
C ASP A 360 11.25 -18.51 -14.55
N GLY A 361 10.78 -17.32 -14.14
CA GLY A 361 9.38 -16.98 -14.00
C GLY A 361 8.92 -16.87 -12.55
N ILE A 362 7.63 -16.52 -12.35
CA ILE A 362 7.06 -16.27 -11.02
C ILE A 362 7.14 -17.52 -10.10
N GLU A 363 7.16 -18.72 -10.71
CA GLU A 363 7.31 -19.99 -9.99
C GLU A 363 8.59 -20.08 -9.16
N THR A 364 9.64 -19.32 -9.55
CA THR A 364 10.89 -19.23 -8.77
C THR A 364 10.64 -18.72 -7.34
N LEU A 365 9.61 -17.89 -7.14
CA LEU A 365 9.30 -17.30 -5.83
C LEU A 365 8.61 -18.26 -4.86
N HIS A 366 8.19 -19.45 -5.32
CA HIS A 366 7.65 -20.50 -4.46
C HIS A 366 8.75 -21.37 -3.80
N ASP A 367 10.00 -21.25 -4.26
CA ASP A 367 11.14 -21.94 -3.67
C ASP A 367 11.74 -21.08 -2.54
N GLU A 368 11.56 -21.51 -1.30
CA GLU A 368 12.03 -20.79 -0.10
C GLU A 368 13.54 -20.48 -0.15
N ASP A 369 14.36 -21.39 -0.71
CA ASP A 369 15.80 -21.20 -0.84
C ASP A 369 16.17 -20.14 -1.89
N ALA A 370 15.23 -19.79 -2.78
CA ALA A 370 15.40 -18.79 -3.83
C ALA A 370 14.86 -17.41 -3.44
N GLN A 371 14.07 -17.28 -2.38
CA GLN A 371 13.46 -16.01 -1.94
C GLN A 371 14.53 -15.03 -1.43
N LEU A 372 14.31 -13.73 -1.71
CA LEU A 372 15.19 -12.66 -1.22
C LEU A 372 14.69 -12.04 0.09
N PHE A 373 13.44 -12.31 0.46
CA PHE A 373 12.87 -11.97 1.77
C PHE A 373 11.99 -13.13 2.27
N ASP A 374 11.65 -13.12 3.53
CA ASP A 374 10.84 -14.15 4.17
C ASP A 374 9.35 -13.97 3.80
N HIS A 375 8.87 -14.73 2.79
CA HIS A 375 7.49 -14.72 2.32
C HIS A 375 6.51 -15.23 3.39
N GLN A 376 6.92 -16.24 4.20
CA GLN A 376 6.09 -16.75 5.29
C GLN A 376 5.86 -15.66 6.35
N ARG A 377 6.91 -14.92 6.71
CA ARG A 377 6.77 -13.82 7.66
C ARG A 377 5.80 -12.73 7.18
N VAL A 378 5.86 -12.37 5.89
CA VAL A 378 4.89 -11.42 5.31
C VAL A 378 3.48 -11.98 5.37
N ALA A 379 3.30 -13.26 5.05
CA ALA A 379 2.02 -13.95 5.14
C ALA A 379 1.47 -13.97 6.58
N ASP A 380 2.32 -14.26 7.56
CA ASP A 380 1.95 -14.27 8.98
C ASP A 380 1.50 -12.88 9.47
N ILE A 381 2.18 -11.81 9.03
CA ILE A 381 1.79 -10.42 9.34
C ILE A 381 0.41 -10.11 8.74
N ILE A 382 0.16 -10.44 7.46
CA ILE A 382 -1.11 -10.18 6.78
C ILE A 382 -2.25 -10.94 7.46
N THR A 383 -2.03 -12.22 7.78
CA THR A 383 -3.08 -13.10 8.34
C THR A 383 -3.25 -12.94 9.86
N GLY A 384 -2.32 -12.25 10.53
CA GLY A 384 -2.32 -12.14 11.99
C GLY A 384 -1.92 -13.43 12.71
N ALA A 385 -1.18 -14.32 12.04
CA ALA A 385 -0.69 -15.57 12.64
C ALA A 385 0.43 -15.33 13.65
N GLU A 386 1.10 -14.17 13.59
CA GLU A 386 1.99 -13.68 14.63
C GLU A 386 1.25 -12.68 15.54
N SER A 387 0.87 -13.09 16.69
CA SER A 387 0.36 -12.21 17.77
C SER A 387 1.00 -12.59 19.10
#